data_fef8a864a169644765d07fad54d5644e
#
_entry.id   fef8a864a169644765d07fad54d5644e
#
_cell.length_a   1.000
_cell.length_b   1.000
_cell.length_c   1.000
_cell.angle_alpha   90.00
_cell.angle_beta   90.00
_cell.angle_gamma   90.00
#
_symmetry.space_group_name_H-M   'P 1'
#
loop_
_entity.id
_entity.type
_entity.pdbx_description
1 polymer ?
#
loop_
_entity_poly.entity_id
_entity_poly.type
_entity_poly.pdbx_seq_one_letter_code
_entity_poly.pdbx_strand_id
1 'polypeptide(L)'
;MLPQVWAAAERAVAAGMHLCLSTGRPAFGRALGYAQRLDPGGWHIFQNGASIVNVATGDSVSEALPTELLLELVATSRRLGRILEVYTDSEYATESGDRRAVEHAAMLGVPYVQRDVLSLSTQVVRAQWVVPLDGQAAVMAEPHPGMSLHPAGSPGMPDTMFISVTRAGVSKGGAVRRVAARYGLETDQAMMVGDGENDVSAMRVVGYPVAMGNAEPAAVAASRFQVGHVNDGGLAEALELAMVLP
;
A
#
# COMPACT_ATOMS: atom_id res chain seq x y z
N MET A 1 14.54 -6.77 -1.78
CA MET A 1 15.31 -5.55 -2.19
C MET A 1 16.78 -5.91 -2.35
N LEU A 2 17.46 -5.28 -3.30
CA LEU A 2 18.88 -5.48 -3.57
C LEU A 2 19.75 -4.93 -2.43
N PRO A 3 20.99 -5.47 -2.18
CA PRO A 3 21.87 -4.99 -1.13
C PRO A 3 22.22 -3.50 -1.23
N GLN A 4 22.43 -2.99 -2.45
CA GLN A 4 22.72 -1.57 -2.69
C GLN A 4 21.60 -0.62 -2.28
N VAL A 5 20.34 -1.06 -2.36
CA VAL A 5 19.19 -0.26 -1.90
C VAL A 5 19.24 -0.06 -0.39
N TRP A 6 19.57 -1.14 0.35
CA TRP A 6 19.70 -1.05 1.81
C TRP A 6 20.85 -0.16 2.23
N ALA A 7 21.99 -0.27 1.55
CA ALA A 7 23.15 0.60 1.81
C ALA A 7 22.85 2.07 1.51
N ALA A 8 22.10 2.38 0.46
CA ALA A 8 21.66 3.75 0.16
C ALA A 8 20.65 4.26 1.22
N ALA A 9 19.72 3.42 1.66
CA ALA A 9 18.77 3.75 2.72
C ALA A 9 19.48 4.08 4.04
N GLU A 10 20.46 3.28 4.45
CA GLU A 10 21.27 3.51 5.65
C GLU A 10 22.02 4.87 5.58
N ARG A 11 22.57 5.23 4.41
CA ARG A 11 23.21 6.53 4.22
C ARG A 11 22.23 7.69 4.28
N ALA A 12 21.04 7.54 3.67
CA ALA A 12 20.01 8.56 3.71
C ALA A 12 19.52 8.83 5.15
N VAL A 13 19.28 7.78 5.94
CA VAL A 13 18.93 7.93 7.36
C VAL A 13 20.06 8.57 8.16
N ALA A 14 21.32 8.17 7.91
CA ALA A 14 22.50 8.78 8.55
C ALA A 14 22.67 10.27 8.18
N ALA A 15 22.19 10.68 7.02
CA ALA A 15 22.13 12.08 6.59
C ALA A 15 20.95 12.86 7.20
N GLY A 16 20.13 12.24 8.06
CA GLY A 16 19.00 12.87 8.74
C GLY A 16 17.68 12.82 7.96
N MET A 17 17.59 12.01 6.92
CA MET A 17 16.34 11.82 6.16
C MET A 17 15.40 10.85 6.87
N HIS A 18 14.11 11.13 6.84
CA HIS A 18 13.05 10.20 7.23
C HIS A 18 12.64 9.36 6.05
N LEU A 19 12.78 8.05 6.15
CA LEU A 19 12.37 7.12 5.08
C LEU A 19 11.02 6.50 5.39
N CYS A 20 10.09 6.60 4.45
CA CYS A 20 8.74 6.09 4.58
C CYS A 20 8.42 5.05 3.51
N LEU A 21 8.11 3.82 3.91
CA LEU A 21 7.52 2.83 3.00
C LEU A 21 6.07 3.26 2.69
N SER A 22 5.72 3.34 1.40
CA SER A 22 4.34 3.60 0.94
C SER A 22 3.87 2.43 0.07
N THR A 23 2.92 1.62 0.58
CA THR A 23 2.53 0.36 -0.05
C THR A 23 1.03 0.08 0.04
N GLY A 24 0.52 -0.71 -0.91
CA GLY A 24 -0.83 -1.31 -0.83
C GLY A 24 -0.92 -2.49 0.15
N ARG A 25 0.20 -3.02 0.63
CA ARG A 25 0.24 -4.16 1.56
C ARG A 25 -0.14 -3.75 2.98
N PRO A 26 -0.58 -4.72 3.83
CA PRO A 26 -0.92 -4.44 5.24
C PRO A 26 0.33 -4.16 6.09
N ALA A 27 0.12 -3.54 7.26
CA ALA A 27 1.16 -3.19 8.24
C ALA A 27 1.67 -4.40 9.05
N PHE A 28 1.60 -5.59 8.49
CA PHE A 28 2.10 -6.83 9.06
C PHE A 28 2.70 -7.73 7.97
N GLY A 29 3.20 -8.91 8.33
CA GLY A 29 3.86 -9.81 7.40
C GLY A 29 5.10 -9.19 6.77
N ARG A 30 5.34 -9.44 5.48
CA ARG A 30 6.57 -9.01 4.80
C ARG A 30 6.74 -7.49 4.72
N ALA A 31 5.66 -6.74 4.59
CA ALA A 31 5.74 -5.29 4.45
C ALA A 31 6.22 -4.63 5.75
N LEU A 32 5.78 -5.13 6.92
CA LEU A 32 6.27 -4.65 8.21
C LEU A 32 7.79 -4.84 8.33
N GLY A 33 8.33 -6.01 7.95
CA GLY A 33 9.77 -6.25 7.99
C GLY A 33 10.58 -5.30 7.09
N TYR A 34 10.03 -4.91 5.94
CA TYR A 34 10.67 -3.89 5.09
C TYR A 34 10.62 -2.50 5.73
N ALA A 35 9.51 -2.10 6.33
CA ALA A 35 9.35 -0.82 7.00
C ALA A 35 10.32 -0.69 8.20
N GLN A 36 10.37 -1.71 9.05
CA GLN A 36 11.28 -1.77 10.20
C GLN A 36 12.76 -1.71 9.82
N ARG A 37 13.12 -2.26 8.66
CA ARG A 37 14.50 -2.19 8.18
C ARG A 37 14.81 -0.86 7.48
N LEU A 38 13.81 -0.23 6.86
CA LEU A 38 13.99 1.02 6.12
C LEU A 38 14.19 2.20 7.08
N ASP A 39 13.31 2.34 8.07
CA ASP A 39 13.38 3.32 9.15
C ASP A 39 12.69 2.75 10.40
N PRO A 40 13.44 2.14 11.33
CA PRO A 40 12.86 1.46 12.49
C PRO A 40 12.13 2.38 13.47
N GLY A 41 12.37 3.69 13.42
CA GLY A 41 11.69 4.70 14.25
C GLY A 41 10.57 5.43 13.50
N GLY A 42 10.42 5.15 12.22
CA GLY A 42 9.63 5.93 11.30
C GLY A 42 8.14 5.63 11.26
N TRP A 43 7.43 6.57 10.63
CA TRP A 43 6.05 6.41 10.20
C TRP A 43 6.01 5.86 8.79
N HIS A 44 5.22 4.82 8.56
CA HIS A 44 5.10 4.17 7.26
C HIS A 44 3.63 4.09 6.83
N ILE A 45 3.42 4.13 5.51
CA ILE A 45 2.11 4.13 4.85
C ILE A 45 1.84 2.74 4.30
N PHE A 46 0.73 2.14 4.74
CA PHE A 46 0.26 0.84 4.30
C PHE A 46 -1.15 0.96 3.72
N GLN A 47 -1.62 -0.12 3.10
CA GLN A 47 -3.00 -0.28 2.64
C GLN A 47 -3.49 0.89 1.77
N ASN A 48 -2.62 1.34 0.82
CA ASN A 48 -2.90 2.46 -0.10
C ASN A 48 -3.20 3.79 0.61
N GLY A 49 -2.68 3.97 1.83
CA GLY A 49 -2.87 5.19 2.62
C GLY A 49 -3.98 5.10 3.67
N ALA A 50 -4.72 3.97 3.72
CA ALA A 50 -5.73 3.75 4.76
C ALA A 50 -5.10 3.54 6.14
N SER A 51 -3.85 3.07 6.20
CA SER A 51 -3.13 2.75 7.42
C SER A 51 -1.80 3.50 7.45
N ILE A 52 -1.55 4.27 8.51
CA ILE A 52 -0.29 4.96 8.78
C ILE A 52 0.17 4.51 10.16
N VAL A 53 1.30 3.81 10.22
CA VAL A 53 1.78 3.18 11.45
C VAL A 53 3.21 3.61 11.76
N ASN A 54 3.47 3.97 13.02
CA ASN A 54 4.82 4.07 13.55
C ASN A 54 5.28 2.66 13.96
N VAL A 55 6.30 2.15 13.30
CA VAL A 55 6.73 0.75 13.49
C VAL A 55 7.51 0.49 14.77
N ALA A 56 7.96 1.54 15.45
CA ALA A 56 8.63 1.42 16.75
C ALA A 56 7.64 1.32 17.91
N THR A 57 6.59 2.16 17.88
CA THR A 57 5.62 2.26 18.98
C THR A 57 4.35 1.43 18.75
N GLY A 58 4.05 1.10 17.50
CA GLY A 58 2.78 0.51 17.10
C GLY A 58 1.61 1.51 17.03
N ASP A 59 1.87 2.79 17.26
CA ASP A 59 0.85 3.82 17.12
C ASP A 59 0.35 3.88 15.67
N SER A 60 -0.95 4.05 15.50
CA SER A 60 -1.55 4.18 14.18
C SER A 60 -2.45 5.40 14.04
N VAL A 61 -2.53 5.90 12.82
CA VAL A 61 -3.47 6.97 12.41
C VAL A 61 -4.15 6.50 11.13
N SER A 62 -5.13 5.64 11.30
CA SER A 62 -5.75 4.91 10.20
C SER A 62 -7.13 5.47 9.86
N GLU A 63 -7.51 5.32 8.59
CA GLU A 63 -8.80 5.74 8.04
C GLU A 63 -9.73 4.54 7.98
N ALA A 64 -10.68 4.47 8.91
CA ALA A 64 -11.62 3.37 8.97
C ALA A 64 -12.52 3.28 7.75
N LEU A 65 -12.78 2.05 7.33
CA LEU A 65 -13.92 1.72 6.47
C LEU A 65 -15.21 1.77 7.32
N PRO A 66 -16.21 2.59 6.99
CA PRO A 66 -17.46 2.64 7.73
C PRO A 66 -18.11 1.28 7.84
N THR A 67 -18.68 0.98 9.00
CA THR A 67 -19.31 -0.33 9.29
C THR A 67 -20.39 -0.69 8.29
N GLU A 68 -21.20 0.27 7.88
CA GLU A 68 -22.29 0.07 6.91
C GLU A 68 -21.74 -0.41 5.55
N LEU A 69 -20.63 0.20 5.10
CA LEU A 69 -19.97 -0.20 3.86
C LEU A 69 -19.30 -1.57 3.97
N LEU A 70 -18.71 -1.88 5.13
CA LEU A 70 -18.18 -3.22 5.39
C LEU A 70 -19.29 -4.29 5.32
N LEU A 71 -20.42 -4.05 5.96
CA LEU A 71 -21.56 -4.98 5.95
C LEU A 71 -22.11 -5.20 4.53
N GLU A 72 -22.16 -4.16 3.70
CA GLU A 72 -22.54 -4.26 2.28
C GLU A 72 -21.56 -5.14 1.49
N LEU A 73 -20.25 -4.96 1.67
CA LEU A 73 -19.22 -5.80 1.03
C LEU A 73 -19.33 -7.26 1.48
N VAL A 74 -19.54 -7.50 2.76
CA VAL A 74 -19.71 -8.85 3.33
C VAL A 74 -20.96 -9.53 2.75
N ALA A 75 -22.09 -8.82 2.73
CA ALA A 75 -23.32 -9.33 2.13
C ALA A 75 -23.16 -9.67 0.64
N THR A 76 -22.43 -8.82 -0.10
CA THR A 76 -22.13 -9.04 -1.52
C THR A 76 -21.21 -10.24 -1.70
N SER A 77 -20.15 -10.38 -0.89
CA SER A 77 -19.27 -11.54 -0.88
C SER A 77 -20.03 -12.84 -0.70
N ARG A 78 -20.83 -12.91 0.36
CA ARG A 78 -21.62 -14.10 0.70
C ARG A 78 -22.67 -14.44 -0.37
N ARG A 79 -23.34 -13.44 -0.95
CA ARG A 79 -24.34 -13.62 -2.01
C ARG A 79 -23.74 -14.10 -3.33
N LEU A 80 -22.56 -13.59 -3.71
CA LEU A 80 -21.93 -13.91 -5.00
C LEU A 80 -20.87 -15.02 -4.91
N GLY A 81 -20.53 -15.49 -3.72
CA GLY A 81 -19.40 -16.41 -3.51
C GLY A 81 -18.04 -15.78 -3.89
N ARG A 82 -17.95 -14.43 -3.86
CA ARG A 82 -16.74 -13.70 -4.23
C ARG A 82 -15.80 -13.62 -3.04
N ILE A 83 -14.51 -13.89 -3.24
CA ILE A 83 -13.51 -13.84 -2.18
C ILE A 83 -13.38 -12.40 -1.68
N LEU A 84 -13.65 -12.20 -0.39
CA LEU A 84 -13.43 -10.98 0.34
C LEU A 84 -12.39 -11.21 1.43
N GLU A 85 -11.39 -10.36 1.48
CA GLU A 85 -10.45 -10.24 2.59
C GLU A 85 -10.67 -8.89 3.27
N VAL A 86 -10.60 -8.87 4.58
CA VAL A 86 -10.83 -7.69 5.41
C VAL A 86 -9.64 -7.48 6.31
N TYR A 87 -9.18 -6.23 6.43
CA TYR A 87 -7.91 -5.89 7.09
C TYR A 87 -8.09 -4.79 8.13
N THR A 88 -7.46 -4.99 9.26
CA THR A 88 -7.15 -3.94 10.26
C THR A 88 -5.68 -3.52 10.12
N ASP A 89 -5.15 -2.77 11.07
CA ASP A 89 -3.71 -2.44 11.09
C ASP A 89 -2.84 -3.64 11.47
N SER A 90 -3.38 -4.64 12.17
CA SER A 90 -2.59 -5.75 12.76
C SER A 90 -3.03 -7.15 12.34
N GLU A 91 -4.22 -7.30 11.76
CA GLU A 91 -4.76 -8.62 11.42
C GLU A 91 -5.64 -8.58 10.17
N TYR A 92 -5.92 -9.75 9.61
CA TYR A 92 -6.89 -9.90 8.54
C TYR A 92 -7.81 -11.09 8.76
N ALA A 93 -8.92 -11.11 8.02
CA ALA A 93 -9.84 -12.24 7.96
C ALA A 93 -10.33 -12.45 6.53
N THR A 94 -10.64 -13.72 6.21
CA THR A 94 -11.39 -14.12 5.02
C THR A 94 -12.27 -15.31 5.38
N GLU A 95 -13.47 -15.39 4.80
CA GLU A 95 -14.36 -16.56 4.93
C GLU A 95 -14.11 -17.60 3.83
N SER A 96 -13.28 -17.26 2.84
CA SER A 96 -13.06 -18.11 1.67
C SER A 96 -11.97 -19.14 1.91
N GLY A 97 -12.28 -20.42 1.60
CA GLY A 97 -11.30 -21.51 1.51
C GLY A 97 -10.69 -21.67 0.11
N ASP A 98 -10.92 -20.73 -0.82
CA ASP A 98 -10.40 -20.80 -2.18
C ASP A 98 -8.86 -20.75 -2.20
N ARG A 99 -8.26 -21.45 -3.18
CA ARG A 99 -6.81 -21.48 -3.41
C ARG A 99 -6.19 -20.08 -3.48
N ARG A 100 -6.86 -19.11 -4.13
CA ARG A 100 -6.38 -17.74 -4.24
C ARG A 100 -6.23 -17.04 -2.89
N ALA A 101 -7.15 -17.27 -1.95
CA ALA A 101 -7.04 -16.71 -0.60
C ALA A 101 -5.85 -17.31 0.17
N VAL A 102 -5.62 -18.62 0.03
CA VAL A 102 -4.49 -19.32 0.65
C VAL A 102 -3.14 -18.84 0.07
N GLU A 103 -3.04 -18.76 -1.25
CA GLU A 103 -1.83 -18.30 -1.95
C GLU A 103 -1.53 -16.82 -1.64
N HIS A 104 -2.57 -15.98 -1.54
CA HIS A 104 -2.39 -14.58 -1.18
C HIS A 104 -1.85 -14.42 0.24
N ALA A 105 -2.35 -15.18 1.22
CA ALA A 105 -1.79 -15.18 2.57
C ALA A 105 -0.31 -15.53 2.59
N ALA A 106 0.09 -16.58 1.84
CA ALA A 106 1.50 -16.96 1.68
C ALA A 106 2.34 -15.86 1.02
N MET A 107 1.78 -15.15 0.01
CA MET A 107 2.44 -14.02 -0.65
C MET A 107 2.61 -12.84 0.30
N LEU A 108 1.65 -12.56 1.18
CA LEU A 108 1.77 -11.55 2.23
C LEU A 108 2.76 -11.94 3.32
N GLY A 109 3.08 -13.23 3.46
CA GLY A 109 3.95 -13.78 4.51
C GLY A 109 3.24 -13.89 5.86
N VAL A 110 1.96 -14.26 5.84
CA VAL A 110 1.13 -14.43 7.02
C VAL A 110 0.47 -15.83 7.03
N PRO A 111 0.15 -16.39 8.19
CA PRO A 111 -0.63 -17.62 8.26
C PRO A 111 -2.01 -17.42 7.62
N TYR A 112 -2.42 -18.36 6.77
CA TYR A 112 -3.80 -18.40 6.31
C TYR A 112 -4.71 -18.85 7.44
N VAL A 113 -5.76 -18.07 7.71
CA VAL A 113 -6.80 -18.39 8.68
C VAL A 113 -8.17 -18.06 8.09
N GLN A 114 -8.99 -19.10 7.89
CA GLN A 114 -10.39 -18.94 7.51
C GLN A 114 -11.20 -18.60 8.75
N ARG A 115 -11.83 -17.42 8.77
CA ARG A 115 -12.67 -16.96 9.91
C ARG A 115 -13.70 -15.93 9.44
N ASP A 116 -14.72 -15.73 10.26
CA ASP A 116 -15.71 -14.66 10.03
C ASP A 116 -15.00 -13.31 9.92
N VAL A 117 -15.22 -12.60 8.82
CA VAL A 117 -14.62 -11.28 8.56
C VAL A 117 -15.12 -10.20 9.53
N LEU A 118 -16.25 -10.44 10.21
CA LEU A 118 -16.78 -9.56 11.24
C LEU A 118 -16.23 -9.83 12.64
N SER A 119 -15.37 -10.86 12.79
CA SER A 119 -14.75 -11.24 14.08
C SER A 119 -13.48 -10.47 14.43
N LEU A 120 -13.05 -9.51 13.57
CA LEU A 120 -11.84 -8.74 13.81
C LEU A 120 -11.99 -7.86 15.05
N SER A 121 -10.93 -7.82 15.87
CA SER A 121 -10.95 -7.17 17.18
C SER A 121 -10.82 -5.65 17.14
N THR A 122 -10.32 -5.13 16.03
CA THR A 122 -10.06 -3.70 15.85
C THR A 122 -10.72 -3.19 14.58
N GLN A 123 -10.66 -1.86 14.38
CA GLN A 123 -11.33 -1.18 13.28
C GLN A 123 -10.77 -1.63 11.92
N VAL A 124 -11.68 -2.02 11.03
CA VAL A 124 -11.34 -2.34 9.64
C VAL A 124 -10.95 -1.07 8.90
N VAL A 125 -9.84 -1.11 8.19
CA VAL A 125 -9.32 0.01 7.41
C VAL A 125 -9.40 -0.24 5.91
N ARG A 126 -9.42 -1.52 5.49
CA ARG A 126 -9.49 -1.92 4.09
C ARG A 126 -10.23 -3.25 3.95
N ALA A 127 -11.03 -3.36 2.91
CA ALA A 127 -11.46 -4.64 2.36
C ALA A 127 -10.73 -4.88 1.02
N GLN A 128 -10.75 -6.11 0.51
CA GLN A 128 -10.15 -6.46 -0.76
C GLN A 128 -10.91 -7.59 -1.45
N TRP A 129 -11.32 -7.35 -2.68
CA TRP A 129 -11.77 -8.41 -3.56
C TRP A 129 -10.56 -9.14 -4.15
N VAL A 130 -10.59 -10.46 -4.11
CA VAL A 130 -9.63 -11.32 -4.79
C VAL A 130 -10.38 -12.06 -5.88
N VAL A 131 -10.15 -11.69 -7.12
CA VAL A 131 -10.91 -12.20 -8.27
C VAL A 131 -9.98 -12.74 -9.36
N PRO A 132 -10.47 -13.63 -10.23
CA PRO A 132 -9.74 -13.92 -11.47
C PRO A 132 -9.48 -12.64 -12.27
N LEU A 133 -8.43 -12.64 -13.09
CA LEU A 133 -8.02 -11.47 -13.87
C LEU A 133 -9.17 -10.91 -14.73
N ASP A 134 -9.97 -11.77 -15.33
CA ASP A 134 -11.14 -11.41 -16.15
C ASP A 134 -12.35 -10.91 -15.32
N GLY A 135 -12.34 -11.14 -14.01
CA GLY A 135 -13.37 -10.65 -13.08
C GLY A 135 -13.26 -9.17 -12.71
N GLN A 136 -12.12 -8.53 -12.99
CA GLN A 136 -11.88 -7.13 -12.63
C GLN A 136 -12.95 -6.19 -13.18
N ALA A 137 -13.25 -6.29 -14.48
CA ALA A 137 -14.18 -5.39 -15.16
C ALA A 137 -15.58 -5.43 -14.54
N ALA A 138 -16.05 -6.61 -14.12
CA ALA A 138 -17.33 -6.79 -13.47
C ALA A 138 -17.38 -6.08 -12.11
N VAL A 139 -16.33 -6.22 -11.28
CA VAL A 139 -16.25 -5.54 -9.99
C VAL A 139 -16.19 -4.03 -10.16
N MET A 140 -15.38 -3.54 -11.10
CA MET A 140 -15.23 -2.09 -11.32
C MET A 140 -16.48 -1.44 -11.90
N ALA A 141 -17.36 -2.18 -12.56
CA ALA A 141 -18.63 -1.70 -13.09
C ALA A 141 -19.75 -1.64 -12.04
N GLU A 142 -19.60 -2.29 -10.90
CA GLU A 142 -20.57 -2.23 -9.80
C GLU A 142 -20.53 -0.85 -9.12
N PRO A 143 -21.67 -0.33 -8.59
CA PRO A 143 -21.65 0.90 -7.81
C PRO A 143 -20.96 0.70 -6.46
N HIS A 144 -20.06 1.60 -6.09
CA HIS A 144 -19.33 1.58 -4.82
C HIS A 144 -19.42 2.95 -4.12
N PRO A 145 -20.64 3.42 -3.74
CA PRO A 145 -20.81 4.73 -3.12
C PRO A 145 -20.04 4.80 -1.79
N GLY A 146 -19.32 5.90 -1.58
CA GLY A 146 -18.52 6.11 -0.36
C GLY A 146 -17.22 5.30 -0.29
N MET A 147 -16.84 4.60 -1.36
CA MET A 147 -15.63 3.78 -1.43
C MET A 147 -14.69 4.26 -2.54
N SER A 148 -13.40 4.00 -2.36
CA SER A 148 -12.36 4.10 -3.39
C SER A 148 -11.84 2.70 -3.70
N LEU A 149 -11.74 2.36 -4.99
CA LEU A 149 -11.25 1.08 -5.47
C LEU A 149 -9.88 1.25 -6.10
N HIS A 150 -8.95 0.34 -5.75
CA HIS A 150 -7.58 0.35 -6.26
C HIS A 150 -7.23 -1.05 -6.78
N PRO A 151 -7.44 -1.33 -8.08
CA PRO A 151 -7.05 -2.61 -8.67
C PRO A 151 -5.52 -2.69 -8.77
N ALA A 152 -4.98 -3.87 -8.51
CA ALA A 152 -3.57 -4.18 -8.66
C ALA A 152 -3.38 -5.65 -9.00
N GLY A 153 -2.53 -5.94 -9.97
CA GLY A 153 -2.03 -7.30 -10.24
C GLY A 153 -0.82 -7.63 -9.37
N SER A 154 -0.41 -8.89 -9.41
CA SER A 154 0.84 -9.33 -8.78
C SER A 154 1.56 -10.35 -9.66
N PRO A 155 2.88 -10.19 -9.91
CA PRO A 155 3.65 -11.21 -10.63
C PRO A 155 3.64 -12.59 -9.95
N GLY A 156 3.43 -12.64 -8.64
CA GLY A 156 3.33 -13.90 -7.88
C GLY A 156 2.00 -14.64 -8.08
N MET A 157 0.97 -13.96 -8.60
CA MET A 157 -0.35 -14.52 -8.89
C MET A 157 -0.88 -13.87 -10.19
N PRO A 158 -0.34 -14.22 -11.36
CA PRO A 158 -0.61 -13.51 -12.62
C PRO A 158 -2.04 -13.72 -13.15
N ASP A 159 -2.75 -14.73 -12.64
CA ASP A 159 -4.16 -15.04 -12.97
C ASP A 159 -5.17 -14.35 -12.04
N THR A 160 -4.70 -13.49 -11.15
CA THR A 160 -5.50 -12.94 -10.05
C THR A 160 -5.39 -11.42 -10.01
N MET A 161 -6.52 -10.75 -9.83
CA MET A 161 -6.63 -9.33 -9.58
C MET A 161 -7.03 -9.08 -8.13
N PHE A 162 -6.31 -8.18 -7.49
CA PHE A 162 -6.56 -7.68 -6.15
C PHE A 162 -7.18 -6.29 -6.24
N ILE A 163 -8.41 -6.11 -5.78
CA ILE A 163 -9.09 -4.82 -5.81
C ILE A 163 -9.27 -4.36 -4.37
N SER A 164 -8.35 -3.51 -3.92
CA SER A 164 -8.44 -2.90 -2.60
C SER A 164 -9.62 -1.93 -2.54
N VAL A 165 -10.40 -1.99 -1.47
CA VAL A 165 -11.54 -1.13 -1.20
C VAL A 165 -11.29 -0.40 0.12
N THR A 166 -11.25 0.92 0.06
CA THR A 166 -11.07 1.81 1.19
C THR A 166 -12.21 2.81 1.27
N ARG A 167 -12.32 3.56 2.36
CA ARG A 167 -13.22 4.71 2.44
C ARG A 167 -12.89 5.70 1.31
N ALA A 168 -13.91 6.33 0.74
CA ALA A 168 -13.72 7.37 -0.29
C ALA A 168 -12.81 8.49 0.22
N GLY A 169 -11.92 8.97 -0.66
CA GLY A 169 -10.93 10.01 -0.37
C GLY A 169 -9.63 9.50 0.25
N VAL A 170 -9.54 8.24 0.65
CA VAL A 170 -8.28 7.62 1.06
C VAL A 170 -7.36 7.46 -0.15
N SER A 171 -6.11 7.90 -0.01
CA SER A 171 -5.10 7.79 -1.05
C SER A 171 -3.69 7.86 -0.45
N LYS A 172 -2.69 7.38 -1.18
CA LYS A 172 -1.27 7.53 -0.79
C LYS A 172 -0.88 9.01 -0.66
N GLY A 173 -1.42 9.90 -1.49
CA GLY A 173 -1.16 11.34 -1.41
C GLY A 173 -1.68 11.99 -0.14
N GLY A 174 -2.90 11.63 0.29
CA GLY A 174 -3.45 12.06 1.58
C GLY A 174 -2.60 11.57 2.76
N ALA A 175 -2.14 10.33 2.69
CA ALA A 175 -1.27 9.74 3.73
C ALA A 175 0.12 10.40 3.76
N VAL A 176 0.73 10.72 2.61
CA VAL A 176 2.02 11.44 2.54
C VAL A 176 1.93 12.79 3.23
N ARG A 177 0.86 13.58 2.99
CA ARG A 177 0.66 14.86 3.70
C ARG A 177 0.61 14.68 5.22
N ARG A 178 -0.07 13.65 5.68
CA ARG A 178 -0.20 13.35 7.13
C ARG A 178 1.13 12.90 7.74
N VAL A 179 1.94 12.13 7.02
CA VAL A 179 3.27 11.70 7.48
C VAL A 179 4.23 12.89 7.49
N ALA A 180 4.28 13.71 6.42
CA ALA A 180 5.10 14.91 6.38
C ALA A 180 4.79 15.85 7.56
N ALA A 181 3.50 16.12 7.82
CA ALA A 181 3.08 16.94 8.95
C ALA A 181 3.52 16.37 10.33
N ARG A 182 3.63 15.05 10.49
CA ARG A 182 4.15 14.44 11.74
C ARG A 182 5.63 14.69 11.96
N TYR A 183 6.38 14.89 10.89
CA TYR A 183 7.80 15.29 10.94
C TYR A 183 7.99 16.81 10.91
N GLY A 184 6.91 17.60 10.87
CA GLY A 184 6.98 19.07 10.76
C GLY A 184 7.48 19.55 9.39
N LEU A 185 7.30 18.73 8.36
CA LEU A 185 7.75 18.99 6.99
C LEU A 185 6.57 19.36 6.09
N GLU A 186 6.83 20.24 5.12
CA GLU A 186 5.95 20.47 3.99
C GLU A 186 6.17 19.41 2.91
N THR A 187 5.15 19.12 2.12
CA THR A 187 5.26 18.07 1.09
C THR A 187 6.18 18.41 -0.07
N ASP A 188 6.50 19.69 -0.29
CA ASP A 188 7.49 20.13 -1.28
C ASP A 188 8.93 19.73 -0.92
N GLN A 189 9.18 19.43 0.37
CA GLN A 189 10.44 18.88 0.88
C GLN A 189 10.51 17.35 0.78
N ALA A 190 9.44 16.69 0.33
CA ALA A 190 9.36 15.24 0.25
C ALA A 190 9.63 14.74 -1.17
N MET A 191 10.24 13.55 -1.24
CA MET A 191 10.37 12.75 -2.45
C MET A 191 9.39 11.57 -2.40
N MET A 192 8.74 11.29 -3.52
CA MET A 192 7.98 10.05 -3.73
C MET A 192 8.58 9.28 -4.89
N VAL A 193 8.99 8.05 -4.63
CA VAL A 193 9.44 7.10 -5.66
C VAL A 193 8.33 6.08 -5.87
N GLY A 194 7.83 5.95 -7.09
CA GLY A 194 6.71 5.08 -7.40
C GLY A 194 6.78 4.47 -8.79
N ASP A 195 5.97 3.43 -9.02
CA ASP A 195 5.88 2.73 -10.29
C ASP A 195 4.45 2.44 -10.75
N GLY A 196 3.46 2.51 -9.87
CA GLY A 196 2.08 2.17 -10.16
C GLY A 196 1.11 3.35 -10.18
N GLU A 197 -0.07 3.14 -10.74
CA GLU A 197 -1.14 4.14 -10.79
C GLU A 197 -1.55 4.64 -9.39
N ASN A 198 -1.50 3.76 -8.38
CA ASN A 198 -1.80 4.09 -6.99
C ASN A 198 -0.77 5.04 -6.34
N ASP A 199 0.42 5.23 -6.95
CA ASP A 199 1.45 6.17 -6.50
C ASP A 199 1.21 7.60 -7.02
N VAL A 200 0.47 7.75 -8.11
CA VAL A 200 0.24 9.03 -8.78
C VAL A 200 -0.31 10.10 -7.83
N SER A 201 -1.21 9.71 -6.93
CA SER A 201 -1.77 10.63 -5.94
C SER A 201 -0.72 11.20 -4.97
N ALA A 202 0.30 10.42 -4.62
CA ALA A 202 1.44 10.86 -3.81
C ALA A 202 2.45 11.67 -4.63
N MET A 203 2.76 11.23 -5.85
CA MET A 203 3.67 11.94 -6.76
C MET A 203 3.20 13.37 -7.06
N ARG A 204 1.88 13.59 -7.14
CA ARG A 204 1.29 14.91 -7.40
C ARG A 204 1.34 15.90 -6.23
N VAL A 205 1.67 15.44 -5.03
CA VAL A 205 1.65 16.29 -3.82
C VAL A 205 3.04 16.57 -3.26
N VAL A 206 4.06 15.89 -3.75
CA VAL A 206 5.46 16.06 -3.30
C VAL A 206 6.24 16.98 -4.22
N GLY A 207 7.32 17.59 -3.70
CA GLY A 207 8.22 18.43 -4.49
C GLY A 207 9.09 17.62 -5.45
N TYR A 208 9.39 16.36 -5.13
CA TYR A 208 10.32 15.51 -5.89
C TYR A 208 9.67 14.18 -6.29
N PRO A 209 8.74 14.16 -7.27
CA PRO A 209 8.16 12.93 -7.77
C PRO A 209 9.13 12.22 -8.73
N VAL A 210 9.42 10.94 -8.45
CA VAL A 210 10.37 10.09 -9.18
C VAL A 210 9.67 8.83 -9.69
N ALA A 211 9.77 8.54 -10.98
CA ALA A 211 9.29 7.30 -11.56
C ALA A 211 10.42 6.26 -11.64
N MET A 212 10.12 5.03 -11.25
CA MET A 212 10.99 3.87 -11.48
C MET A 212 11.06 3.52 -12.98
N GLY A 213 12.14 2.89 -13.43
CA GLY A 213 12.32 2.49 -14.83
C GLY A 213 11.32 1.44 -15.32
N ASN A 214 10.59 0.79 -14.42
CA ASN A 214 9.46 -0.12 -14.73
C ASN A 214 8.09 0.52 -14.49
N ALA A 215 8.03 1.85 -14.35
CA ALA A 215 6.79 2.53 -13.99
C ALA A 215 5.75 2.50 -15.11
N GLU A 216 4.49 2.42 -14.70
CA GLU A 216 3.32 2.56 -15.58
C GLU A 216 3.26 3.97 -16.17
N PRO A 217 2.64 4.14 -17.37
CA PRO A 217 2.57 5.44 -18.05
C PRO A 217 2.01 6.57 -17.19
N ALA A 218 1.04 6.29 -16.31
CA ALA A 218 0.44 7.29 -15.42
C ALA A 218 1.43 7.79 -14.35
N ALA A 219 2.27 6.92 -13.80
CA ALA A 219 3.32 7.28 -12.86
C ALA A 219 4.44 8.07 -13.55
N VAL A 220 4.84 7.64 -14.76
CA VAL A 220 5.81 8.40 -15.58
C VAL A 220 5.30 9.82 -15.86
N ALA A 221 4.04 9.96 -16.26
CA ALA A 221 3.44 11.28 -16.54
C ALA A 221 3.32 12.18 -15.30
N ALA A 222 3.28 11.60 -14.10
CA ALA A 222 3.22 12.33 -12.83
C ALA A 222 4.61 12.63 -12.24
N SER A 223 5.68 12.12 -12.84
CA SER A 223 7.05 12.28 -12.35
C SER A 223 7.76 13.52 -12.92
N ARG A 224 8.75 14.00 -12.18
CA ARG A 224 9.72 15.00 -12.62
C ARG A 224 11.08 14.37 -12.90
N PHE A 225 11.38 13.26 -12.23
CA PHE A 225 12.62 12.52 -12.36
C PHE A 225 12.34 11.07 -12.71
N GLN A 226 13.29 10.43 -13.36
CA GLN A 226 13.24 8.99 -13.64
C GLN A 226 14.55 8.35 -13.22
N VAL A 227 14.48 7.13 -12.70
CA VAL A 227 15.62 6.31 -12.28
C VAL A 227 15.60 4.95 -12.98
N GLY A 228 16.60 4.13 -12.76
CA GLY A 228 16.70 2.81 -13.36
C GLY A 228 15.57 1.85 -12.94
N HIS A 229 15.57 0.68 -13.58
CA HIS A 229 14.59 -0.37 -13.31
C HIS A 229 14.74 -0.92 -11.87
N VAL A 230 13.65 -1.39 -11.27
CA VAL A 230 13.63 -1.94 -9.90
C VAL A 230 14.64 -3.09 -9.71
N ASN A 231 14.86 -3.89 -10.73
CA ASN A 231 15.82 -5.01 -10.71
C ASN A 231 17.27 -4.57 -10.86
N ASP A 232 17.53 -3.35 -11.34
CA ASP A 232 18.86 -2.81 -11.59
C ASP A 232 19.31 -1.81 -10.51
N GLY A 233 18.48 -1.63 -9.47
CA GLY A 233 18.82 -0.77 -8.33
C GLY A 233 18.31 0.66 -8.43
N GLY A 234 17.35 0.96 -9.31
CA GLY A 234 16.79 2.30 -9.49
C GLY A 234 16.32 2.96 -8.19
N LEU A 235 15.87 2.19 -7.19
CA LEU A 235 15.54 2.75 -5.88
C LEU A 235 16.79 3.27 -5.13
N ALA A 236 17.96 2.64 -5.31
CA ALA A 236 19.20 3.18 -4.75
C ALA A 236 19.58 4.49 -5.43
N GLU A 237 19.43 4.60 -6.75
CA GLU A 237 19.65 5.85 -7.50
C GLU A 237 18.72 6.98 -7.00
N ALA A 238 17.43 6.67 -6.72
CA ALA A 238 16.50 7.64 -6.18
C ALA A 238 16.90 8.14 -4.79
N LEU A 239 17.40 7.25 -3.93
CA LEU A 239 17.88 7.61 -2.59
C LEU A 239 19.16 8.46 -2.67
N GLU A 240 20.09 8.15 -3.59
CA GLU A 240 21.27 9.00 -3.84
C GLU A 240 20.86 10.38 -4.38
N LEU A 241 19.88 10.43 -5.29
CA LEU A 241 19.34 11.68 -5.80
C LEU A 241 18.75 12.53 -4.67
N ALA A 242 18.00 11.91 -3.74
CA ALA A 242 17.40 12.61 -2.61
C ALA A 242 18.44 13.30 -1.72
N MET A 243 19.62 12.70 -1.53
CA MET A 243 20.69 13.25 -0.70
C MET A 243 21.40 14.47 -1.30
N VAL A 244 21.23 14.75 -2.60
CA VAL A 244 21.86 15.88 -3.29
C VAL A 244 20.87 16.96 -3.74
N LEU A 245 19.59 16.71 -3.62
CA LEU A 245 18.55 17.71 -3.88
C LEU A 245 18.46 18.71 -2.71
N PRO A 246 18.07 19.99 -3.00
CA PRO A 246 17.96 21.02 -1.98
C PRO A 246 16.83 20.77 -1.00
#